data_f1d0bca67e3816bc41b2d94ee7dbddc7
#
_entry.id   f1d0bca67e3816bc41b2d94ee7dbddc7
#
_cell.length_a   1.000
_cell.length_b   1.000
_cell.length_c   1.000
_cell.angle_alpha   90.00
_cell.angle_beta   90.00
_cell.angle_gamma   90.00
#
_symmetry.space_group_name_H-M   'P 1'
#
loop_
_entity.id
_entity.type
_entity.pdbx_description
1 polymer ?
#
loop_
_entity_poly.entity_id
_entity_poly.type
_entity_poly.pdbx_seq_one_letter_code
_entity_poly.pdbx_strand_id
1 'polypeptide(L)'
;MGRIKQGLDYFPMSTSFMHDRIVRRVMKREGDAAFATLVETLSYIYAGKGYYIPASDEFYDELTDSLYNTDLDDVKRIIALSVECGLFDAGLFRQYGILTSADIQRQYLFITKRRSSSLIDPAYCLLEAEELASYHTSPN
;
A
#
# COMPACT_ATOMS: atom_id res chain seq x y z
N MET A 1 -11.15 -27.30 3.06
CA MET A 1 -11.86 -26.04 3.05
C MET A 1 -10.90 -24.86 2.95
N GLY A 2 -10.87 -24.23 1.82
CA GLY A 2 -9.96 -23.14 1.57
C GLY A 2 -10.40 -21.83 2.21
N ARG A 3 -9.45 -21.07 2.71
CA ARG A 3 -9.72 -19.70 3.11
C ARG A 3 -9.85 -18.86 1.86
N ILE A 4 -10.69 -17.84 1.91
CA ILE A 4 -10.74 -16.86 0.83
C ILE A 4 -9.46 -16.06 0.89
N LYS A 5 -8.68 -16.10 -0.18
CA LYS A 5 -7.44 -15.38 -0.26
C LYS A 5 -7.74 -13.90 -0.54
N GLN A 6 -7.32 -13.01 0.35
CA GLN A 6 -7.47 -11.57 0.17
C GLN A 6 -6.28 -10.96 -0.54
N GLY A 7 -5.08 -11.38 -0.16
CA GLY A 7 -3.86 -10.79 -0.68
C GLY A 7 -3.41 -11.33 -2.03
N LEU A 8 -2.32 -10.79 -2.52
CA LEU A 8 -1.70 -11.13 -3.79
C LEU A 8 -0.36 -11.80 -3.56
N ASP A 9 0.02 -12.72 -4.45
CA ASP A 9 1.33 -13.35 -4.41
C ASP A 9 2.41 -12.45 -5.03
N TYR A 10 2.00 -11.54 -5.89
CA TYR A 10 2.89 -10.57 -6.51
C TYR A 10 2.07 -9.36 -6.92
N PHE A 11 2.75 -8.25 -7.16
CA PHE A 11 2.11 -7.04 -7.64
C PHE A 11 3.00 -6.40 -8.69
N PRO A 12 2.41 -5.74 -9.71
CA PRO A 12 3.20 -5.06 -10.71
C PRO A 12 3.72 -3.74 -10.17
N MET A 13 4.96 -3.43 -10.49
CA MET A 13 5.56 -2.15 -10.15
C MET A 13 5.95 -1.46 -11.45
N SER A 14 5.57 -0.20 -11.59
CA SER A 14 5.92 0.58 -12.78
C SER A 14 7.43 0.62 -12.95
N THR A 15 7.89 0.52 -14.20
CA THR A 15 9.31 0.68 -14.49
C THR A 15 9.83 2.07 -14.14
N SER A 16 8.91 3.02 -13.97
CA SER A 16 9.25 4.39 -13.58
C SER A 16 9.03 4.68 -12.10
N PHE A 17 8.87 3.63 -11.27
CA PHE A 17 8.57 3.82 -9.85
C PHE A 17 9.61 4.69 -9.15
N MET A 18 10.90 4.48 -9.40
CA MET A 18 11.96 5.28 -8.80
C MET A 18 11.94 6.73 -9.28
N HIS A 19 11.31 6.98 -10.42
CA HIS A 19 11.22 8.32 -10.99
C HIS A 19 9.91 9.00 -10.65
N ASP A 20 9.03 8.31 -9.93
CA ASP A 20 7.79 8.91 -9.45
C ASP A 20 8.12 10.11 -8.59
N ARG A 21 7.38 11.20 -8.81
CA ARG A 21 7.63 12.47 -8.16
C ARG A 21 7.63 12.38 -6.64
N ILE A 22 6.67 11.64 -6.09
CA ILE A 22 6.55 11.48 -4.64
C ILE A 22 7.67 10.59 -4.10
N VAL A 23 7.91 9.46 -4.77
CA VAL A 23 8.97 8.52 -4.38
C VAL A 23 10.32 9.23 -4.38
N ARG A 24 10.59 10.00 -5.42
CA ARG A 24 11.86 10.76 -5.50
C ARG A 24 12.00 11.77 -4.37
N ARG A 25 10.90 12.41 -3.99
CA ARG A 25 10.94 13.38 -2.89
C ARG A 25 11.33 12.71 -1.58
N VAL A 26 10.76 11.53 -1.31
CA VAL A 26 11.11 10.78 -0.11
C VAL A 26 12.56 10.30 -0.17
N MET A 27 12.98 9.77 -1.31
CA MET A 27 14.35 9.28 -1.50
C MET A 27 15.40 10.38 -1.39
N LYS A 28 15.07 11.58 -1.83
CA LYS A 28 16.01 12.69 -1.71
C LYS A 28 16.34 13.02 -0.26
N ARG A 29 15.39 12.83 0.64
CA ARG A 29 15.60 13.09 2.06
C ARG A 29 16.19 11.89 2.80
N GLU A 30 15.77 10.68 2.43
CA GLU A 30 16.08 9.48 3.20
C GLU A 30 17.01 8.50 2.48
N GLY A 31 17.34 8.78 1.22
CA GLY A 31 18.25 7.92 0.47
C GLY A 31 17.63 6.62 -0.02
N ASP A 32 18.50 5.69 -0.38
CA ASP A 32 18.06 4.41 -0.93
C ASP A 32 17.30 3.56 0.10
N ALA A 33 17.51 3.80 1.38
CA ALA A 33 16.77 3.12 2.43
C ALA A 33 15.26 3.39 2.30
N ALA A 34 14.89 4.57 1.80
CA ALA A 34 13.48 4.90 1.55
C ALA A 34 12.90 3.99 0.49
N PHE A 35 13.64 3.74 -0.60
CA PHE A 35 13.15 2.87 -1.66
C PHE A 35 12.89 1.46 -1.14
N ALA A 36 13.86 0.89 -0.44
CA ALA A 36 13.71 -0.45 0.13
C ALA A 36 12.53 -0.51 1.11
N THR A 37 12.40 0.51 1.96
CA THR A 37 11.29 0.59 2.92
C THR A 37 9.94 0.63 2.21
N LEU A 38 9.83 1.43 1.15
CA LEU A 38 8.58 1.56 0.40
C LEU A 38 8.21 0.28 -0.35
N VAL A 39 9.18 -0.36 -0.99
CA VAL A 39 8.94 -1.62 -1.70
C VAL A 39 8.47 -2.69 -0.72
N GLU A 40 9.13 -2.80 0.42
CA GLU A 40 8.74 -3.80 1.42
C GLU A 40 7.36 -3.49 2.01
N THR A 41 7.06 -2.20 2.23
CA THR A 41 5.74 -1.80 2.70
C THR A 41 4.65 -2.20 1.71
N LEU A 42 4.86 -1.93 0.43
CA LEU A 42 3.92 -2.33 -0.60
C LEU A 42 3.74 -3.85 -0.64
N SER A 43 4.82 -4.59 -0.46
CA SER A 43 4.76 -6.05 -0.40
C SER A 43 3.87 -6.51 0.75
N TYR A 44 4.03 -5.94 1.94
CA TYR A 44 3.16 -6.27 3.08
C TYR A 44 1.70 -5.91 2.82
N ILE A 45 1.46 -4.76 2.18
CA ILE A 45 0.09 -4.32 1.87
C ILE A 45 -0.59 -5.31 0.93
N TYR A 46 0.04 -5.57 -0.21
CA TYR A 46 -0.57 -6.43 -1.23
C TYR A 46 -0.66 -7.88 -0.81
N ALA A 47 0.34 -8.38 -0.09
CA ALA A 47 0.35 -9.78 0.35
C ALA A 47 -0.65 -10.06 1.47
N GLY A 48 -0.94 -9.08 2.31
CA GLY A 48 -1.81 -9.24 3.45
C GLY A 48 -3.28 -9.05 3.11
N LYS A 49 -3.80 -7.88 3.39
CA LYS A 49 -5.20 -7.56 3.09
C LYS A 49 -5.43 -7.23 1.63
N GLY A 50 -4.37 -6.97 0.89
CA GLY A 50 -4.41 -6.68 -0.53
C GLY A 50 -4.39 -5.19 -0.87
N TYR A 51 -4.89 -4.32 0.00
CA TYR A 51 -4.98 -2.90 -0.32
C TYR A 51 -4.66 -1.98 0.86
N TYR A 52 -4.41 -2.50 2.04
CA TYR A 52 -4.02 -1.67 3.19
C TYR A 52 -3.26 -2.51 4.22
N ILE A 53 -2.60 -1.84 5.14
CA ILE A 53 -2.01 -2.49 6.31
C ILE A 53 -2.10 -1.53 7.50
N PRO A 54 -2.43 -2.03 8.70
CA PRO A 54 -2.36 -1.19 9.89
C PRO A 54 -0.91 -0.82 10.18
N ALA A 55 -0.66 0.46 10.44
CA ALA A 55 0.66 0.96 10.80
C ALA A 55 0.86 0.76 12.31
N SER A 56 0.86 -0.48 12.75
CA SER A 56 1.00 -0.87 14.14
C SER A 56 2.46 -1.01 14.53
N ASP A 57 2.72 -1.10 15.83
CA ASP A 57 4.07 -1.37 16.31
C ASP A 57 4.60 -2.69 15.75
N GLU A 58 3.73 -3.69 15.65
CA GLU A 58 4.08 -4.98 15.06
C GLU A 58 4.54 -4.82 13.60
N PHE A 59 3.79 -4.04 12.81
CA PHE A 59 4.17 -3.79 11.43
C PHE A 59 5.54 -3.11 11.34
N TYR A 60 5.76 -2.08 12.15
CA TYR A 60 7.04 -1.37 12.11
C TYR A 60 8.20 -2.27 12.53
N ASP A 61 7.98 -3.12 13.52
CA ASP A 61 9.02 -4.06 13.96
C ASP A 61 9.35 -5.08 12.87
N GLU A 62 8.33 -5.66 12.24
CA GLU A 62 8.53 -6.61 11.15
C GLU A 62 9.22 -5.95 9.95
N LEU A 63 8.79 -4.74 9.62
CA LEU A 63 9.40 -4.01 8.51
C LEU A 63 10.87 -3.71 8.78
N THR A 64 11.19 -3.30 9.99
CA THR A 64 12.57 -3.03 10.39
C THR A 64 13.43 -4.29 10.30
N ASP A 65 12.87 -5.42 10.74
CA ASP A 65 13.58 -6.71 10.68
C ASP A 65 13.87 -7.15 9.24
N SER A 66 13.05 -6.72 8.30
CA SER A 66 13.21 -7.07 6.88
C SER A 66 14.27 -6.23 6.17
N LEU A 67 14.75 -5.17 6.79
CA LEU A 67 15.64 -4.21 6.14
C LEU A 67 17.03 -4.26 6.73
N TYR A 68 18.00 -3.86 5.92
CA TYR A 68 19.42 -3.82 6.32
C TYR A 68 19.84 -2.38 6.54
N ASN A 69 20.61 -2.14 7.60
CA ASN A 69 21.15 -0.80 7.92
C ASN A 69 20.08 0.28 8.09
N THR A 70 18.89 -0.14 8.50
CA THR A 70 17.76 0.76 8.69
C THR A 70 17.12 0.40 10.02
N ASP A 71 17.14 1.33 10.97
CA ASP A 71 16.57 1.06 12.29
C ASP A 71 15.11 1.47 12.39
N LEU A 72 14.49 1.20 13.54
CA LEU A 72 13.08 1.47 13.74
C LEU A 72 12.73 2.95 13.57
N ASP A 73 13.59 3.85 14.08
CA ASP A 73 13.35 5.28 13.94
C ASP A 73 13.40 5.73 12.49
N ASP A 74 14.35 5.16 11.72
CA ASP A 74 14.43 5.43 10.28
C ASP A 74 13.16 5.02 9.56
N VAL A 75 12.68 3.81 9.85
CA VAL A 75 11.48 3.26 9.22
C VAL A 75 10.28 4.15 9.52
N LYS A 76 10.09 4.51 10.78
CA LYS A 76 8.97 5.37 11.18
C LYS A 76 9.03 6.72 10.50
N ARG A 77 10.23 7.29 10.39
CA ARG A 77 10.42 8.58 9.73
C ARG A 77 10.11 8.50 8.24
N ILE A 78 10.58 7.45 7.58
CA ILE A 78 10.33 7.25 6.15
C ILE A 78 8.83 7.09 5.88
N ILE A 79 8.15 6.30 6.68
CA ILE A 79 6.70 6.10 6.52
C ILE A 79 5.95 7.41 6.77
N ALA A 80 6.30 8.14 7.84
CA ALA A 80 5.65 9.42 8.14
C ALA A 80 5.84 10.41 6.99
N LEU A 81 7.05 10.47 6.44
CA LEU A 81 7.34 11.34 5.31
C LEU A 81 6.54 10.93 4.07
N SER A 82 6.39 9.63 3.85
CA SER A 82 5.63 9.11 2.72
C SER A 82 4.16 9.49 2.82
N VAL A 83 3.60 9.47 4.03
CA VAL A 83 2.23 9.94 4.27
C VAL A 83 2.14 11.43 4.02
N GLU A 84 3.09 12.20 4.55
CA GLU A 84 3.13 13.65 4.37
C GLU A 84 3.21 14.04 2.91
N CYS A 85 3.98 13.32 2.12
CA CYS A 85 4.15 13.60 0.70
C CYS A 85 3.00 13.08 -0.16
N GLY A 86 2.07 12.33 0.40
CA GLY A 86 0.88 11.86 -0.30
C GLY A 86 0.99 10.50 -0.98
N LEU A 87 2.04 9.73 -0.69
CA LEU A 87 2.15 8.38 -1.22
C LEU A 87 1.09 7.49 -0.60
N PHE A 88 0.82 7.68 0.69
CA PHE A 88 -0.28 7.03 1.39
C PHE A 88 -1.26 8.11 1.84
N ASP A 89 -2.53 7.74 1.92
CA ASP A 89 -3.57 8.71 2.27
C ASP A 89 -3.45 9.19 3.71
N ALA A 90 -3.25 10.50 3.87
CA ALA A 90 -3.04 11.08 5.20
C ALA A 90 -4.30 11.00 6.08
N GLY A 91 -5.47 11.15 5.47
CA GLY A 91 -6.74 11.10 6.21
C GLY A 91 -6.98 9.76 6.86
N LEU A 92 -6.81 8.68 6.09
CA LEU A 92 -7.00 7.34 6.61
C LEU A 92 -5.90 6.96 7.60
N PHE A 93 -4.68 7.44 7.36
CA PHE A 93 -3.59 7.21 8.31
C PHE A 93 -3.90 7.85 9.67
N ARG A 94 -4.36 9.10 9.66
CA ARG A 94 -4.70 9.78 10.92
C ARG A 94 -5.92 9.21 11.61
N GLN A 95 -6.94 8.84 10.84
CA GLN A 95 -8.21 8.38 11.40
C GLN A 95 -8.17 6.93 11.85
N TYR A 96 -7.57 6.07 11.06
CA TYR A 96 -7.60 4.63 11.31
C TYR A 96 -6.21 4.00 11.50
N GLY A 97 -5.14 4.76 11.32
CA GLY A 97 -3.79 4.23 11.46
C GLY A 97 -3.43 3.19 10.41
N ILE A 98 -3.94 3.34 9.20
CA ILE A 98 -3.65 2.40 8.12
C ILE A 98 -2.89 3.08 6.99
N LEU A 99 -2.16 2.26 6.23
CA LEU A 99 -1.45 2.70 5.04
C LEU A 99 -2.18 2.15 3.82
N THR A 100 -2.68 3.05 2.99
CA THR A 100 -3.34 2.73 1.73
C THR A 100 -3.35 3.98 0.85
N SER A 101 -3.74 3.83 -0.39
CA SER A 101 -3.91 4.97 -1.29
C SER A 101 -4.93 4.60 -2.36
N ALA A 102 -5.44 5.60 -3.08
CA ALA A 102 -6.34 5.35 -4.19
C ALA A 102 -5.70 4.45 -5.24
N ASP A 103 -4.43 4.69 -5.56
CA ASP A 103 -3.71 3.88 -6.55
C ASP A 103 -3.54 2.45 -6.11
N ILE A 104 -3.24 2.23 -4.82
CA ILE A 104 -3.14 0.87 -4.27
C ILE A 104 -4.48 0.15 -4.41
N GLN A 105 -5.57 0.85 -4.09
CA GLN A 105 -6.90 0.27 -4.16
C GLN A 105 -7.30 -0.05 -5.61
N ARG A 106 -6.98 0.84 -6.54
CA ARG A 106 -7.24 0.60 -7.97
C ARG A 106 -6.50 -0.63 -8.47
N GLN A 107 -5.22 -0.73 -8.11
CA GLN A 107 -4.40 -1.84 -8.55
C GLN A 107 -4.92 -3.16 -7.98
N TYR A 108 -5.27 -3.17 -6.70
CA TYR A 108 -5.82 -4.35 -6.07
C TYR A 108 -7.10 -4.81 -6.78
N LEU A 109 -8.03 -3.89 -7.02
CA LEU A 109 -9.28 -4.22 -7.68
C LEU A 109 -9.08 -4.68 -9.13
N PHE A 110 -8.15 -4.05 -9.83
CA PHE A 110 -7.84 -4.44 -11.20
C PHE A 110 -7.31 -5.86 -11.28
N ILE A 111 -6.35 -6.18 -10.41
CA ILE A 111 -5.72 -7.51 -10.41
C ILE A 111 -6.72 -8.58 -9.96
N THR A 112 -7.60 -8.25 -9.03
CA THR A 112 -8.54 -9.22 -8.46
C THR A 112 -9.93 -9.14 -9.06
N LYS A 113 -10.11 -8.47 -10.19
CA LYS A 113 -11.44 -8.23 -10.73
C LYS A 113 -12.23 -9.50 -11.06
N ARG A 114 -11.53 -10.64 -11.22
CA ARG A 114 -12.18 -11.93 -11.46
C ARG A 114 -12.58 -12.64 -10.17
N ARG A 115 -12.15 -12.13 -9.01
CA ARG A 115 -12.53 -12.69 -7.72
C ARG A 115 -13.87 -12.09 -7.32
N SER A 116 -14.79 -12.92 -6.89
CA SER A 116 -16.11 -12.45 -6.45
C SER A 116 -16.07 -11.78 -5.08
N SER A 117 -15.00 -12.01 -4.32
CA SER A 117 -14.89 -11.56 -2.94
C SER A 117 -13.98 -10.34 -2.74
N SER A 118 -13.50 -9.73 -3.82
CA SER A 118 -12.58 -8.60 -3.71
C SER A 118 -13.35 -7.31 -3.52
N LEU A 119 -13.41 -6.85 -2.28
CA LEU A 119 -14.13 -5.64 -1.90
C LEU A 119 -13.21 -4.75 -1.09
N ILE A 120 -13.44 -3.45 -1.22
CA ILE A 120 -12.79 -2.46 -0.36
C ILE A 120 -13.78 -2.11 0.76
N ASP A 121 -13.31 -2.15 2.00
CA ASP A 121 -14.13 -1.71 3.13
C ASP A 121 -14.59 -0.28 2.87
N PRO A 122 -15.90 0.00 2.94
CA PRO A 122 -16.40 1.35 2.67
C PRO A 122 -15.75 2.42 3.53
N ALA A 123 -15.36 2.08 4.76
CA ALA A 123 -14.70 3.04 5.66
C ALA A 123 -13.32 3.46 5.13
N TYR A 124 -12.68 2.62 4.32
CA TYR A 124 -11.33 2.87 3.80
C TYR A 124 -11.33 3.26 2.33
N CYS A 125 -12.49 3.20 1.67
CA CYS A 125 -12.55 3.37 0.22
C CYS A 125 -12.29 4.81 -0.19
N LEU A 126 -11.33 4.99 -1.09
CA LEU A 126 -10.94 6.29 -1.65
C LEU A 126 -11.46 6.48 -3.07
N LEU A 127 -12.16 5.48 -3.62
CA LEU A 127 -12.60 5.50 -5.00
C LEU A 127 -14.07 5.92 -5.08
N GLU A 128 -14.41 6.64 -6.16
CA GLU A 128 -15.77 7.03 -6.41
C GLU A 128 -16.63 5.79 -6.74
N ALA A 129 -17.95 5.90 -6.48
CA ALA A 129 -18.86 4.80 -6.71
C ALA A 129 -18.82 4.31 -8.16
N GLU A 130 -18.70 5.22 -9.10
CA GLU A 130 -18.64 4.87 -10.52
C GLU A 130 -17.39 4.07 -10.84
N GLU A 131 -16.26 4.46 -10.27
CA GLU A 131 -15.02 3.75 -10.48
C GLU A 131 -15.08 2.36 -9.86
N LEU A 132 -15.61 2.25 -8.64
CA LEU A 132 -15.79 0.95 -7.99
C LEU A 132 -16.64 0.02 -8.85
N ALA A 133 -17.73 0.52 -9.37
CA ALA A 133 -18.63 -0.28 -10.18
C ALA A 133 -17.96 -0.83 -11.44
N SER A 134 -16.99 -0.08 -12.00
CA SER A 134 -16.29 -0.52 -13.21
C SER A 134 -15.49 -1.80 -13.00
N TYR A 135 -15.01 -2.06 -11.79
CA TYR A 135 -14.25 -3.26 -11.48
C TYR A 135 -15.12 -4.48 -11.25
N HIS A 136 -16.40 -4.26 -10.96
CA HIS A 136 -17.34 -5.33 -10.63
C HIS A 136 -18.35 -5.58 -11.75
N THR A 137 -18.22 -4.85 -12.85
CA THR A 137 -19.07 -5.07 -14.01
C THR A 137 -18.68 -6.38 -14.68
N SER A 138 -19.65 -7.26 -14.81
CA SER A 138 -19.42 -8.55 -15.45
C SER A 138 -19.25 -8.35 -16.93
N PRO A 139 -18.15 -8.76 -17.54
CA PRO A 139 -18.04 -8.72 -18.99
C PRO A 139 -18.90 -9.84 -19.54
N ASN A 140 -19.75 -9.51 -20.43
CA ASN A 140 -20.61 -10.51 -21.09
C ASN A 140 -19.94 -11.03 -22.34
#